data_64500687657a75c54b20da1460a3903f
#
_entry.id   64500687657a75c54b20da1460a3903f
#
_cell.length_a   1.000
_cell.length_b   1.000
_cell.length_c   1.000
_cell.angle_alpha   90.00
_cell.angle_beta   90.00
_cell.angle_gamma   90.00
#
_symmetry.space_group_name_H-M   'P 1'
#
loop_
_entity.id
_entity.type
_entity.pdbx_description
1 polymer ?
#
loop_
_entity_poly.entity_id
_entity_poly.type
_entity_poly.pdbx_seq_one_letter_code
_entity_poly.pdbx_strand_id
1 'polypeptide(L)'
;MIVSSLRLDVLVGAVYNLSRSSADKFFLQQKVFVNGRCIENRAHTVQPGDKISVRGHGRFTAGAPLHRTKKDRLVVPVEVY
;
A
#
# COMPACT_ATOMS: atom_id res chain seq x y z
N MET A 1 6.70 -5.27 7.38
CA MET A 1 6.07 -3.95 7.53
C MET A 1 4.93 -4.03 8.52
N ILE A 2 4.82 -3.06 9.40
CA ILE A 2 3.72 -2.99 10.38
C ILE A 2 2.79 -1.87 9.97
N VAL A 3 1.50 -2.19 9.75
CA VAL A 3 0.50 -1.22 9.28
C VAL A 3 -0.79 -1.35 10.10
N SER A 4 -1.56 -0.26 10.14
CA SER A 4 -2.82 -0.24 10.88
C SER A 4 -3.94 -0.98 10.16
N SER A 5 -3.86 -1.09 8.84
CA SER A 5 -4.86 -1.77 8.02
C SER A 5 -4.30 -2.15 6.66
N LEU A 6 -5.07 -2.89 5.87
CA LEU A 6 -4.71 -3.27 4.50
C LEU A 6 -5.22 -2.25 3.46
N ARG A 7 -5.54 -1.04 3.87
CA ARG A 7 -5.91 0.01 2.94
C ARG A 7 -4.72 0.35 2.03
N LEU A 8 -5.01 0.58 0.76
CA LEU A 8 -3.98 0.87 -0.23
C LEU A 8 -3.18 2.14 0.12
N ASP A 9 -3.85 3.19 0.58
CA ASP A 9 -3.19 4.44 0.97
C ASP A 9 -2.24 4.24 2.17
N VAL A 10 -2.62 3.39 3.12
CA VAL A 10 -1.78 3.07 4.28
C VAL A 10 -0.51 2.35 3.83
N LEU A 11 -0.64 1.35 2.95
CA LEU A 11 0.51 0.59 2.45
C LEU A 11 1.45 1.45 1.61
N VAL A 12 0.92 2.27 0.71
CA VAL A 12 1.72 3.17 -0.11
C VAL A 12 2.50 4.16 0.76
N GLY A 13 1.84 4.75 1.75
CA GLY A 13 2.48 5.67 2.68
C GLY A 13 3.58 5.01 3.50
N ALA A 14 3.37 3.77 3.95
CA ALA A 14 4.35 3.04 4.75
C ALA A 14 5.55 2.60 3.93
N VAL A 15 5.34 2.08 2.72
CA VAL A 15 6.44 1.60 1.86
C VAL A 15 7.36 2.73 1.43
N TYR A 16 6.78 3.86 1.04
CA TYR A 16 7.55 4.98 0.49
C TYR A 16 7.77 6.10 1.51
N ASN A 17 7.41 5.88 2.77
CA ASN A 17 7.56 6.86 3.85
C ASN A 17 6.93 8.21 3.50
N LEU A 18 5.68 8.15 3.05
CA LEU A 18 4.91 9.32 2.66
C LEU A 18 3.93 9.70 3.74
N SER A 19 3.71 11.01 3.92
CA SER A 19 2.62 11.50 4.74
C SER A 19 1.29 11.12 4.09
N ARG A 20 0.21 11.15 4.87
CA ARG A 20 -1.13 10.86 4.35
C ARG A 20 -1.49 11.81 3.20
N SER A 21 -1.19 13.09 3.34
CA SER A 21 -1.45 14.09 2.30
C SER A 21 -0.67 13.80 1.03
N SER A 22 0.59 13.41 1.15
CA SER A 22 1.44 13.08 -0.01
C SER A 22 0.93 11.83 -0.71
N ALA A 23 0.57 10.80 0.04
CA ALA A 23 0.00 9.58 -0.54
C ALA A 23 -1.31 9.88 -1.28
N ASP A 24 -2.19 10.70 -0.70
CA ASP A 24 -3.46 11.07 -1.32
C ASP A 24 -3.27 11.76 -2.67
N LYS A 25 -2.24 12.58 -2.82
CA LYS A 25 -1.95 13.25 -4.10
C LYS A 25 -1.71 12.26 -5.23
N PHE A 26 -1.06 11.11 -4.95
CA PHE A 26 -0.81 10.11 -5.98
C PHE A 26 -2.11 9.47 -6.47
N PHE A 27 -3.10 9.30 -5.60
CA PHE A 27 -4.41 8.82 -6.00
C PHE A 27 -5.14 9.85 -6.86
N LEU A 28 -5.10 11.13 -6.48
CA LEU A 28 -5.72 12.21 -7.25
C LEU A 28 -5.09 12.35 -8.63
N GLN A 29 -3.79 12.08 -8.76
CA GLN A 29 -3.04 12.17 -10.01
C GLN A 29 -3.09 10.87 -10.83
N GLN A 30 -3.86 9.87 -10.38
CA GLN A 30 -4.01 8.58 -11.06
C GLN A 30 -2.67 7.86 -11.26
N LYS A 31 -1.81 7.92 -10.25
CA LYS A 31 -0.46 7.32 -10.29
C LYS A 31 -0.35 5.99 -9.57
N VAL A 32 -1.44 5.51 -8.95
CA VAL A 32 -1.43 4.27 -8.16
C VAL A 32 -2.14 3.17 -8.94
N PHE A 33 -1.45 2.04 -9.12
CA PHE A 33 -1.95 0.89 -9.86
C PHE A 33 -1.84 -0.36 -9.02
N VAL A 34 -2.85 -1.22 -9.09
CA VAL A 34 -2.85 -2.54 -8.48
C VAL A 34 -3.03 -3.57 -9.59
N ASN A 35 -2.05 -4.46 -9.75
CA ASN A 35 -2.04 -5.47 -10.80
C ASN A 35 -2.28 -4.86 -12.20
N GLY A 36 -1.70 -3.69 -12.45
CA GLY A 36 -1.81 -2.98 -13.73
C GLY A 36 -3.07 -2.15 -13.90
N ARG A 37 -3.97 -2.14 -12.92
CA ARG A 37 -5.23 -1.38 -12.97
C ARG A 37 -5.12 -0.13 -12.12
N CYS A 38 -5.44 1.04 -12.69
CA CYS A 38 -5.45 2.29 -11.94
C CYS A 38 -6.55 2.27 -10.88
N ILE A 39 -6.16 2.51 -9.63
CA ILE A 39 -7.08 2.52 -8.49
C ILE A 39 -7.17 3.95 -7.95
N GLU A 40 -8.35 4.53 -8.00
CA GLU A 40 -8.59 5.88 -7.45
C GLU A 40 -9.08 5.83 -6.01
N ASN A 41 -9.62 4.69 -5.57
CA ASN A 41 -10.15 4.52 -4.22
C ASN A 41 -9.00 4.27 -3.23
N ARG A 42 -8.73 5.24 -2.38
CA ARG A 42 -7.68 5.16 -1.35
C ARG A 42 -7.94 4.04 -0.34
N ALA A 43 -9.19 3.74 -0.09
CA ALA A 43 -9.61 2.72 0.87
C ALA A 43 -9.65 1.31 0.28
N HIS A 44 -9.19 1.15 -0.98
CA HIS A 44 -9.12 -0.16 -1.61
C HIS A 44 -8.35 -1.14 -0.71
N THR A 45 -8.93 -2.31 -0.48
CA THR A 45 -8.29 -3.35 0.34
C THR A 45 -7.29 -4.13 -0.50
N VAL A 46 -6.04 -4.13 -0.06
CA VAL A 46 -4.98 -4.89 -0.73
C VAL A 46 -5.09 -6.36 -0.35
N GLN A 47 -5.02 -7.22 -1.36
CA GLN A 47 -5.08 -8.68 -1.18
C GLN A 47 -3.67 -9.29 -1.22
N PRO A 48 -3.48 -10.47 -0.60
CA PRO A 48 -2.19 -11.16 -0.67
C PRO A 48 -1.77 -11.40 -2.13
N GLY A 49 -0.53 -11.06 -2.45
CA GLY A 49 0.03 -11.20 -3.79
C GLY A 49 -0.22 -10.03 -4.72
N ASP A 50 -0.96 -9.01 -4.30
CA ASP A 50 -1.19 -7.82 -5.11
C ASP A 50 0.13 -7.10 -5.38
N LYS A 51 0.30 -6.69 -6.64
CA LYS A 51 1.42 -5.86 -7.09
C LYS A 51 0.96 -4.42 -7.19
N ILE A 52 1.57 -3.57 -6.39
CA ILE A 52 1.23 -2.15 -6.34
C ILE A 52 2.34 -1.36 -7.04
N SER A 53 1.94 -0.50 -7.98
CA SER A 53 2.86 0.40 -8.67
C SER A 53 2.47 1.83 -8.37
N VAL A 54 3.47 2.67 -8.06
CA VAL A 54 3.26 4.10 -7.86
C VAL A 54 4.23 4.83 -8.79
N ARG A 55 3.68 5.55 -9.75
CA ARG A 55 4.50 6.30 -10.73
C ARG A 55 5.37 7.31 -10.01
N GLY A 56 6.66 7.31 -10.36
CA GLY A 56 7.65 8.18 -9.73
C GLY A 56 8.30 7.59 -8.48
N HIS A 57 7.81 6.48 -7.96
CA HIS A 57 8.38 5.82 -6.78
C HIS A 57 8.84 4.39 -7.05
N GLY A 58 8.05 3.59 -7.75
CA GLY A 58 8.40 2.21 -8.05
C GLY A 58 7.25 1.24 -7.80
N ARG A 59 7.60 -0.01 -7.48
CA ARG A 59 6.63 -1.09 -7.29
C ARG A 59 6.96 -1.91 -6.06
N PHE A 60 5.93 -2.52 -5.48
CA PHE A 60 6.10 -3.51 -4.42
C PHE A 60 5.00 -4.56 -4.50
N THR A 61 5.27 -5.73 -3.93
CA THR A 61 4.30 -6.80 -3.78
C THR A 61 3.98 -6.96 -2.31
N ALA A 62 2.70 -6.99 -1.96
CA ALA A 62 2.25 -7.23 -0.59
C ALA A 62 1.86 -8.70 -0.44
N GLY A 63 2.34 -9.33 0.62
CA GLY A 63 1.96 -10.70 0.97
C GLY A 63 0.79 -10.74 1.95
N ALA A 64 0.43 -11.95 2.38
CA ALA A 64 -0.60 -12.14 3.39
C ALA A 64 -0.13 -11.62 4.76
N PRO A 65 -1.01 -10.98 5.55
CA PRO A 65 -0.66 -10.61 6.91
C PRO A 65 -0.23 -11.83 7.72
N LEU A 66 0.89 -11.72 8.44
CA LEU A 66 1.45 -12.81 9.22
C LEU A 66 0.76 -12.95 10.57
N HIS A 67 0.58 -11.84 11.26
CA HIS A 67 -0.08 -11.80 12.58
C HIS A 67 -0.39 -10.35 12.96
N ARG A 68 -1.14 -10.18 14.06
CA ARG A 68 -1.38 -8.88 14.66
C ARG A 68 -0.43 -8.63 15.81
N THR A 69 0.00 -7.39 15.97
CA THR A 69 0.81 -6.99 17.12
C THR A 69 -0.09 -6.73 18.34
N LYS A 70 0.54 -6.53 19.51
CA LYS A 70 -0.17 -6.19 20.74
C LYS A 70 -0.97 -4.89 20.63
N LYS A 71 -0.57 -3.99 19.72
CA LYS A 71 -1.27 -2.72 19.47
C LYS A 71 -2.32 -2.84 18.36
N ASP A 72 -2.71 -4.07 18.03
CA ASP A 72 -3.71 -4.38 16.99
C ASP A 72 -3.29 -3.88 15.61
N ARG A 73 -2.00 -3.91 15.30
CA ARG A 73 -1.47 -3.62 13.98
C ARG A 73 -1.13 -4.91 13.25
N LEU A 74 -1.17 -4.85 11.91
CA LEU A 74 -0.86 -5.99 11.06
C LEU A 74 0.61 -6.00 10.68
N VAL A 75 1.23 -7.17 10.74
CA VAL A 75 2.57 -7.40 10.18
C VAL A 75 2.40 -7.99 8.78
N VAL A 76 2.80 -7.24 7.77
CA VAL A 76 2.61 -7.59 6.36
C VAL A 76 3.98 -7.72 5.69
N PRO A 77 4.31 -8.87 5.08
CA PRO A 77 5.52 -8.99 4.29
C PRO A 77 5.38 -8.20 3.00
N VAL A 78 6.42 -7.44 2.66
CA VAL A 78 6.43 -6.60 1.46
C VAL A 78 7.75 -6.79 0.74
N GLU A 79 7.68 -6.99 -0.57
CA GLU A 79 8.85 -7.05 -1.44
C GLU A 79 8.86 -5.82 -2.31
N VAL A 80 9.88 -4.97 -2.13
CA VAL A 80 10.02 -3.71 -2.87
C VAL A 80 11.01 -3.91 -4.00
N TYR A 81 10.62 -3.50 -5.20
CA TYR A 81 11.47 -3.63 -6.40
C TYR A 81 12.22 -2.36 -6.73
#